data_f752066dd77e4da3ae1823450c9c4bfe
#
_entry.id   f752066dd77e4da3ae1823450c9c4bfe
#
_cell.length_a   1.000
_cell.length_b   1.000
_cell.length_c   1.000
_cell.angle_alpha   90.00
_cell.angle_beta   90.00
_cell.angle_gamma   90.00
#
_symmetry.space_group_name_H-M   'P 1'
#
loop_
_entity.id
_entity.type
_entity.pdbx_description
1 polymer ?
#
loop_
_entity_poly.entity_id
_entity_poly.type
_entity_poly.pdbx_seq_one_letter_code
_entity_poly.pdbx_strand_id
1 'polypeptide(L)'
;MAYEFVYESEAKRYRSDCSRTLKKTCELLRAKGISAQFTLVGSGARNMITRNGDGPYDLDYNLLIMKAEERYWNDLRLLKETVRNALNRAERREFFSDAQDSTSCLTALLHFKDTPNVEFSFDVAITTKNKNGNYMRLIHNKNVYALGLDQYTWNEAVSYTHLRAH
;
A
#
# COMPACT_ATOMS: atom_id res chain seq x y z
N MET A 1 -11.54 -25.90 2.22
CA MET A 1 -11.71 -25.55 0.84
C MET A 1 -10.39 -25.14 0.20
N ALA A 2 -10.18 -25.61 -1.01
CA ALA A 2 -8.93 -25.33 -1.69
C ALA A 2 -8.82 -23.89 -2.18
N TYR A 3 -7.60 -23.39 -2.24
CA TYR A 3 -7.31 -22.13 -2.91
C TYR A 3 -7.36 -22.33 -4.43
N GLU A 4 -7.87 -21.33 -5.10
CA GLU A 4 -7.87 -21.29 -6.56
C GLU A 4 -6.80 -20.31 -7.03
N PHE A 5 -6.07 -20.68 -8.08
CA PHE A 5 -5.18 -19.75 -8.75
C PHE A 5 -6.01 -18.80 -9.62
N VAL A 6 -5.68 -17.52 -9.54
CA VAL A 6 -6.26 -16.53 -10.42
C VAL A 6 -5.73 -16.77 -11.83
N TYR A 7 -6.60 -16.73 -12.82
CA TYR A 7 -6.17 -16.82 -14.21
C TYR A 7 -5.15 -15.72 -14.50
N GLU A 8 -4.12 -16.07 -15.26
CA GLU A 8 -3.04 -15.16 -15.60
C GLU A 8 -3.54 -13.82 -16.19
N SER A 9 -4.56 -13.89 -17.03
CA SER A 9 -5.16 -12.70 -17.62
C SER A 9 -5.78 -11.74 -16.60
N GLU A 10 -6.47 -12.30 -15.59
CA GLU A 10 -7.06 -11.51 -14.50
C GLU A 10 -5.99 -10.91 -13.60
N ALA A 11 -5.01 -11.71 -13.20
CA ALA A 11 -3.91 -11.26 -12.38
C ALA A 11 -3.14 -10.12 -13.07
N LYS A 12 -2.91 -10.26 -14.37
CA LYS A 12 -2.25 -9.25 -15.17
C LYS A 12 -3.06 -7.96 -15.23
N ARG A 13 -4.39 -8.07 -15.37
CA ARG A 13 -5.29 -6.91 -15.35
C ARG A 13 -5.22 -6.16 -14.04
N TYR A 14 -5.33 -6.86 -12.92
CA TYR A 14 -5.28 -6.25 -11.59
C TYR A 14 -3.94 -5.57 -11.34
N ARG A 15 -2.83 -6.22 -11.68
CA ARG A 15 -1.50 -5.62 -11.55
C ARG A 15 -1.34 -4.40 -12.44
N SER A 16 -1.89 -4.44 -13.64
CA SER A 16 -1.86 -3.32 -14.57
C SER A 16 -2.62 -2.12 -14.02
N ASP A 17 -3.83 -2.35 -13.47
CA ASP A 17 -4.64 -1.31 -12.86
C ASP A 17 -3.96 -0.69 -11.65
N CYS A 18 -3.36 -1.53 -10.80
CA CYS A 18 -2.60 -1.06 -9.63
C CYS A 18 -1.38 -0.26 -10.07
N SER A 19 -0.66 -0.71 -11.08
CA SER A 19 0.51 -0.01 -11.59
C SER A 19 0.16 1.39 -12.11
N ARG A 20 -0.94 1.52 -12.84
CA ARG A 20 -1.41 2.83 -13.29
C ARG A 20 -1.74 3.74 -12.12
N THR A 21 -2.49 3.22 -11.16
CA THR A 21 -2.88 3.96 -9.96
C THR A 21 -1.65 4.42 -9.19
N LEU A 22 -0.69 3.53 -8.97
CA LEU A 22 0.51 3.85 -8.19
C LEU A 22 1.46 4.77 -8.94
N LYS A 23 1.56 4.65 -10.26
CA LYS A 23 2.32 5.61 -11.07
C LYS A 23 1.73 7.01 -10.94
N LYS A 24 0.42 7.12 -11.03
CA LYS A 24 -0.27 8.40 -10.86
C LYS A 24 -0.08 8.94 -9.45
N THR A 25 -0.15 8.07 -8.45
CA THR A 25 0.11 8.44 -7.06
C THR A 25 1.51 9.04 -6.90
N CYS A 26 2.53 8.39 -7.47
CA CYS A 26 3.90 8.89 -7.41
C CYS A 26 4.06 10.24 -8.11
N GLU A 27 3.37 10.45 -9.24
CA GLU A 27 3.37 11.74 -9.92
C GLU A 27 2.77 12.85 -9.05
N LEU A 28 1.63 12.55 -8.40
CA LEU A 28 0.96 13.50 -7.51
C LEU A 28 1.81 13.81 -6.29
N LEU A 29 2.51 12.81 -5.75
CA LEU A 29 3.43 12.99 -4.62
C LEU A 29 4.63 13.86 -5.02
N ARG A 30 5.16 13.67 -6.22
CA ARG A 30 6.26 14.50 -6.70
C ARG A 30 5.88 15.97 -6.74
N ALA A 31 4.65 16.28 -7.13
CA ALA A 31 4.13 17.65 -7.12
C ALA A 31 4.02 18.22 -5.70
N LYS A 32 3.99 17.36 -4.68
CA LYS A 32 3.97 17.74 -3.27
C LYS A 32 5.35 17.74 -2.61
N GLY A 33 6.42 17.49 -3.37
CA GLY A 33 7.77 17.45 -2.83
C GLY A 33 8.16 16.10 -2.23
N ILE A 34 7.52 15.02 -2.67
CA ILE A 34 7.81 13.65 -2.22
C ILE A 34 8.23 12.81 -3.41
N SER A 35 9.43 12.24 -3.35
CA SER A 35 9.92 11.30 -4.36
C SER A 35 9.74 9.88 -3.84
N ALA A 36 8.96 9.07 -4.55
CA ALA A 36 8.61 7.73 -4.11
C ALA A 36 8.65 6.73 -5.26
N GLN A 37 8.90 5.48 -4.92
CA GLN A 37 8.83 4.33 -5.83
C GLN A 37 7.94 3.27 -5.22
N PHE A 38 7.24 2.52 -6.06
CA PHE A 38 6.45 1.40 -5.58
C PHE A 38 7.02 0.08 -6.07
N THR A 39 6.83 -0.97 -5.28
CA THR A 39 7.28 -2.32 -5.58
C THR A 39 6.20 -3.31 -5.16
N LEU A 40 5.82 -4.20 -6.06
CA LEU A 40 4.93 -5.32 -5.75
C LEU A 40 5.69 -6.32 -4.89
N VAL A 41 5.09 -6.74 -3.79
CA VAL A 41 5.69 -7.71 -2.87
C VAL A 41 4.73 -8.88 -2.65
N GLY A 42 5.18 -9.91 -1.96
CA GLY A 42 4.33 -11.06 -1.66
C GLY A 42 4.13 -11.99 -2.83
N SER A 43 3.02 -12.72 -2.80
CA SER A 43 2.67 -13.71 -3.82
C SER A 43 2.49 -13.08 -5.19
N GLY A 44 2.02 -11.83 -5.26
CA GLY A 44 1.87 -11.10 -6.51
C GLY A 44 3.18 -10.88 -7.25
N ALA A 45 4.28 -10.70 -6.52
CA ALA A 45 5.60 -10.53 -7.12
C ALA A 45 6.13 -11.79 -7.80
N ARG A 46 5.56 -12.94 -7.49
CA ARG A 46 5.95 -14.23 -8.06
C ARG A 46 5.04 -14.68 -9.19
N ASN A 47 4.18 -13.80 -9.68
CA ASN A 47 3.13 -14.16 -10.64
C ASN A 47 2.16 -15.23 -10.13
N MET A 48 2.08 -15.41 -8.82
CA MET A 48 1.20 -16.39 -8.21
C MET A 48 0.23 -15.66 -7.29
N ILE A 49 -1.00 -15.49 -7.75
CA ILE A 49 -2.07 -14.91 -6.96
C ILE A 49 -3.08 -16.01 -6.70
N THR A 50 -3.46 -16.19 -5.44
CA THR A 50 -4.46 -17.16 -5.04
C THR A 50 -5.66 -16.47 -4.44
N ARG A 51 -6.80 -17.16 -4.56
CA ARG A 51 -8.04 -16.75 -3.92
C ARG A 51 -8.58 -17.90 -3.11
N ASN A 52 -9.01 -17.62 -1.88
CA ASN A 52 -9.61 -18.61 -1.02
C ASN A 52 -11.13 -18.64 -1.26
N GLY A 53 -11.59 -19.56 -2.09
CA GLY A 53 -12.99 -19.67 -2.46
C GLY A 53 -13.48 -18.39 -3.16
N ASP A 54 -14.51 -17.75 -2.61
CA ASP A 54 -15.10 -16.53 -3.15
C ASP A 54 -14.47 -15.25 -2.57
N GLY A 55 -13.38 -15.39 -1.81
CA GLY A 55 -12.70 -14.24 -1.23
C GLY A 55 -12.03 -13.37 -2.29
N PRO A 56 -11.71 -12.12 -1.94
CA PRO A 56 -11.06 -11.21 -2.89
C PRO A 56 -9.62 -11.60 -3.18
N TYR A 57 -9.14 -11.21 -4.34
CA TYR A 57 -7.72 -11.26 -4.67
C TYR A 57 -7.02 -10.10 -3.99
N ASP A 58 -5.83 -10.34 -3.42
CA ASP A 58 -5.06 -9.32 -2.72
C ASP A 58 -3.69 -9.15 -3.34
N LEU A 59 -3.27 -7.91 -3.49
CA LEU A 59 -1.91 -7.56 -3.86
C LEU A 59 -1.32 -6.63 -2.81
N ASP A 60 -0.04 -6.80 -2.52
CA ASP A 60 0.69 -5.99 -1.55
C ASP A 60 1.79 -5.20 -2.25
N TYR A 61 1.85 -3.90 -1.96
CA TYR A 61 2.87 -3.00 -2.48
C TYR A 61 3.59 -2.30 -1.35
N ASN A 62 4.88 -2.06 -1.55
CA ASN A 62 5.64 -1.11 -0.75
C ASN A 62 5.78 0.18 -1.55
N LEU A 63 5.50 1.30 -0.91
CA LEU A 63 5.79 2.62 -1.43
C LEU A 63 7.00 3.15 -0.69
N LEU A 64 8.16 3.15 -1.34
CA LEU A 64 9.41 3.61 -0.76
C LEU A 64 9.54 5.11 -0.94
N ILE A 65 9.56 5.84 0.17
CA ILE A 65 9.83 7.28 0.16
C ILE A 65 11.35 7.47 0.09
N MET A 66 11.84 7.96 -1.02
CA MET A 66 13.27 8.17 -1.24
C MET A 66 13.71 9.55 -0.78
N LYS A 67 12.90 10.56 -1.06
CA LYS A 67 13.13 11.95 -0.65
C LYS A 67 11.80 12.60 -0.36
N ALA A 68 11.79 13.50 0.62
CA ALA A 68 10.63 14.31 0.93
C ALA A 68 11.10 15.61 1.57
N GLU A 69 10.28 16.64 1.43
CA GLU A 69 10.52 17.88 2.15
C GLU A 69 10.51 17.62 3.65
N GLU A 70 11.29 18.40 4.39
CA GLU A 70 11.51 18.17 5.82
C GLU A 70 10.22 18.15 6.64
N ARG A 71 9.22 18.92 6.24
CA ARG A 71 7.92 18.96 6.92
C ARG A 71 7.26 17.57 7.01
N TYR A 72 7.50 16.70 6.04
CA TYR A 72 6.94 15.34 6.06
C TYR A 72 7.67 14.42 7.03
N TRP A 73 8.99 14.61 7.15
CA TRP A 73 9.77 13.83 8.13
C TRP A 73 9.46 14.26 9.55
N ASN A 74 9.15 15.53 9.76
CA ASN A 74 8.81 16.07 11.07
C ASN A 74 7.36 15.81 11.48
N ASP A 75 6.51 15.48 10.54
CA ASP A 75 5.08 15.20 10.78
C ASP A 75 4.65 14.00 9.95
N LEU A 76 4.76 12.82 10.53
CA LEU A 76 4.46 11.56 9.83
C LEU A 76 2.97 11.39 9.55
N ARG A 77 2.12 12.04 10.34
CA ARG A 77 0.69 12.08 10.07
C ARG A 77 0.44 12.82 8.76
N LEU A 78 1.10 13.97 8.59
CA LEU A 78 1.02 14.73 7.35
C LEU A 78 1.51 13.90 6.17
N LEU A 79 2.60 13.17 6.33
CA LEU A 79 3.13 12.29 5.29
C LEU A 79 2.08 11.25 4.89
N LYS A 80 1.51 10.54 5.85
CA LYS A 80 0.54 9.49 5.57
C LYS A 80 -0.74 10.04 4.93
N GLU A 81 -1.24 11.16 5.42
CA GLU A 81 -2.43 11.79 4.85
C GLU A 81 -2.16 12.30 3.43
N THR A 82 -0.97 12.83 3.16
CA THR A 82 -0.59 13.26 1.82
C THR A 82 -0.54 12.09 0.85
N VAL A 83 0.03 10.97 1.26
CA VAL A 83 0.04 9.73 0.45
C VAL A 83 -1.38 9.22 0.23
N ARG A 84 -2.18 9.18 1.30
CA ARG A 84 -3.56 8.72 1.22
C ARG A 84 -4.38 9.56 0.24
N ASN A 85 -4.27 10.88 0.32
CA ASN A 85 -4.98 11.79 -0.57
C ASN A 85 -4.53 11.62 -2.03
N ALA A 86 -3.25 11.45 -2.26
CA ALA A 86 -2.72 11.19 -3.61
C ALA A 86 -3.25 9.88 -4.16
N LEU A 87 -3.25 8.82 -3.34
CA LEU A 87 -3.75 7.51 -3.71
C LEU A 87 -5.25 7.57 -4.02
N ASN A 88 -6.05 8.20 -3.18
CA ASN A 88 -7.48 8.35 -3.39
C ASN A 88 -7.78 9.10 -4.70
N ARG A 89 -7.02 10.13 -4.98
CA ARG A 89 -7.19 10.90 -6.21
C ARG A 89 -6.83 10.09 -7.45
N ALA A 90 -5.80 9.26 -7.36
CA ALA A 90 -5.41 8.36 -8.45
C ALA A 90 -6.44 7.25 -8.66
N GLU A 91 -6.97 6.68 -7.57
CA GLU A 91 -7.92 5.57 -7.59
C GLU A 91 -9.26 5.92 -8.22
N ARG A 92 -9.70 7.15 -8.13
CA ARG A 92 -11.00 7.58 -8.65
C ARG A 92 -11.20 7.24 -10.12
N ARG A 93 -10.11 7.13 -10.86
CA ARG A 93 -10.15 6.75 -12.27
C ARG A 93 -10.31 5.26 -12.47
N GLU A 94 -9.96 4.45 -11.48
CA GLU A 94 -9.96 2.99 -11.56
C GLU A 94 -11.12 2.36 -10.79
N PHE A 95 -12.07 3.17 -10.30
CA PHE A 95 -13.26 2.72 -9.59
C PHE A 95 -13.00 2.03 -8.25
N PHE A 96 -11.85 2.26 -7.66
CA PHE A 96 -11.58 1.81 -6.30
C PHE A 96 -12.26 2.72 -5.29
N SER A 97 -12.61 2.16 -4.13
CA SER A 97 -13.04 2.96 -2.99
C SER A 97 -11.86 3.77 -2.43
N ASP A 98 -12.17 4.82 -1.67
CA ASP A 98 -11.14 5.59 -1.00
C ASP A 98 -10.32 4.69 -0.06
N ALA A 99 -9.02 4.93 -0.02
CA ALA A 99 -8.11 4.12 0.78
C ALA A 99 -8.42 4.25 2.27
N GLN A 100 -8.50 3.09 2.92
CA GLN A 100 -8.71 2.99 4.36
C GLN A 100 -7.36 3.02 5.07
N ASP A 101 -7.27 3.84 6.12
CA ASP A 101 -6.07 3.93 6.93
C ASP A 101 -6.08 2.84 7.99
N SER A 102 -5.17 1.89 7.85
CA SER A 102 -4.93 0.87 8.86
C SER A 102 -3.62 1.15 9.62
N THR A 103 -3.30 0.28 10.57
CA THR A 103 -2.09 0.45 11.39
C THR A 103 -0.81 0.51 10.56
N SER A 104 -0.66 -0.36 9.57
CA SER A 104 0.60 -0.52 8.85
C SER A 104 0.51 -0.25 7.34
N CYS A 105 -0.66 0.07 6.84
CA CYS A 105 -0.83 0.31 5.40
C CYS A 105 -2.06 1.15 5.08
N LEU A 106 -2.20 1.45 3.79
CA LEU A 106 -3.42 1.99 3.21
C LEU A 106 -4.02 0.89 2.34
N THR A 107 -5.30 0.61 2.52
CA THR A 107 -5.98 -0.47 1.79
C THR A 107 -7.00 0.10 0.83
N ALA A 108 -6.88 -0.25 -0.43
CA ALA A 108 -7.85 0.10 -1.47
C ALA A 108 -8.65 -1.12 -1.89
N LEU A 109 -9.96 -0.94 -2.03
CA LEU A 109 -10.90 -2.01 -2.36
C LEU A 109 -11.59 -1.73 -3.67
N LEU A 110 -11.65 -2.75 -4.54
CA LEU A 110 -12.48 -2.74 -5.74
C LEU A 110 -13.65 -3.69 -5.50
N HIS A 111 -14.86 -3.18 -5.61
CA HIS A 111 -16.07 -3.99 -5.43
C HIS A 111 -16.55 -4.54 -6.77
N PHE A 112 -17.18 -5.71 -6.74
CA PHE A 112 -17.93 -6.18 -7.90
C PHE A 112 -19.04 -5.19 -8.22
N LYS A 113 -19.31 -5.03 -9.49
CA LYS A 113 -20.31 -4.08 -9.97
C LYS A 113 -21.68 -4.36 -9.31
N ASP A 114 -22.29 -3.31 -8.76
CA ASP A 114 -23.62 -3.33 -8.17
C ASP A 114 -23.78 -4.28 -6.97
N THR A 115 -22.67 -4.64 -6.31
CA THR A 115 -22.71 -5.48 -5.09
C THR A 115 -21.79 -4.90 -4.01
N PRO A 116 -22.05 -5.23 -2.73
CA PRO A 116 -21.13 -4.87 -1.65
C PRO A 116 -19.90 -5.78 -1.57
N ASN A 117 -19.85 -6.85 -2.36
CA ASN A 117 -18.76 -7.83 -2.30
C ASN A 117 -17.47 -7.26 -2.91
N VAL A 118 -16.36 -7.51 -2.25
CA VAL A 118 -15.05 -7.06 -2.72
C VAL A 118 -14.54 -8.03 -3.78
N GLU A 119 -14.23 -7.51 -4.97
CA GLU A 119 -13.62 -8.27 -6.04
C GLU A 119 -12.11 -8.40 -5.84
N PHE A 120 -11.50 -7.30 -5.40
CA PHE A 120 -10.06 -7.18 -5.38
C PHE A 120 -9.64 -6.12 -4.35
N SER A 121 -8.51 -6.34 -3.69
CA SER A 121 -7.94 -5.32 -2.82
C SER A 121 -6.45 -5.21 -3.04
N PHE A 122 -5.88 -4.06 -2.72
CA PHE A 122 -4.43 -3.93 -2.62
C PHE A 122 -4.05 -3.07 -1.42
N ASP A 123 -2.96 -3.43 -0.81
CA ASP A 123 -2.40 -2.73 0.34
C ASP A 123 -1.13 -2.01 -0.06
N VAL A 124 -0.98 -0.80 0.45
CA VAL A 124 0.21 0.02 0.22
C VAL A 124 0.85 0.33 1.57
N ALA A 125 2.01 -0.24 1.83
CA ALA A 125 2.81 0.08 3.01
C ALA A 125 3.76 1.22 2.67
N ILE A 126 3.77 2.26 3.49
CA ILE A 126 4.69 3.38 3.33
C ILE A 126 6.00 3.02 4.02
N THR A 127 7.09 3.04 3.26
CA THR A 127 8.41 2.62 3.74
C THR A 127 9.46 3.68 3.44
N THR A 128 10.57 3.60 4.13
CA THR A 128 11.77 4.36 3.83
C THR A 128 12.98 3.53 4.28
N LYS A 129 14.18 3.95 3.92
CA LYS A 129 15.42 3.32 4.39
C LYS A 129 16.06 4.21 5.44
N ASN A 130 16.56 3.61 6.53
CA ASN A 130 17.33 4.32 7.53
C ASN A 130 18.79 4.49 7.07
N LYS A 131 19.61 5.10 7.91
CA LYS A 131 21.02 5.35 7.60
C LYS A 131 21.82 4.07 7.36
N ASN A 132 21.40 2.96 7.94
CA ASN A 132 22.04 1.66 7.81
C ASN A 132 21.53 0.87 6.61
N GLY A 133 20.61 1.42 5.84
CA GLY A 133 20.02 0.77 4.67
C GLY A 133 18.91 -0.20 5.00
N ASN A 134 18.45 -0.25 6.25
CA ASN A 134 17.33 -1.10 6.66
C ASN A 134 16.00 -0.44 6.34
N TYR A 135 15.04 -1.25 5.92
CA TYR A 135 13.70 -0.74 5.65
C TYR A 135 12.96 -0.42 6.94
N MET A 136 12.31 0.74 6.93
CA MET A 136 11.45 1.19 8.00
C MET A 136 10.03 1.28 7.44
N ARG A 137 9.06 0.86 8.22
CA ARG A 137 7.63 0.95 7.85
C ARG A 137 6.95 2.00 8.71
N LEU A 138 6.13 2.83 8.09
CA LEU A 138 5.32 3.81 8.80
C LEU A 138 4.16 3.12 9.52
N ILE A 139 4.13 3.26 10.83
CA ILE A 139 3.11 2.65 11.69
C ILE A 139 2.26 3.72 12.34
N HIS A 140 0.95 3.54 12.27
CA HIS A 140 -0.02 4.40 12.94
C HIS A 140 -0.49 3.70 14.22
N ASN A 141 0.02 4.13 15.35
CA ASN A 141 -0.37 3.59 16.66
C ASN A 141 -1.62 4.32 17.14
N LYS A 142 -2.76 3.63 17.07
CA LYS A 142 -4.06 4.21 17.41
C LYS A 142 -4.39 4.18 18.90
N ASN A 143 -3.55 3.53 19.71
CA ASN A 143 -3.83 3.28 21.12
C ASN A 143 -2.83 3.95 22.05
N VAL A 144 -2.65 5.26 21.91
CA VAL A 144 -1.83 6.01 22.85
C VAL A 144 -2.76 6.65 23.87
N TYR A 145 -3.08 5.88 24.90
CA TYR A 145 -4.11 6.27 25.88
C TYR A 145 -3.72 7.46 26.76
N ALA A 146 -2.42 7.65 27.00
CA ALA A 146 -1.96 8.65 27.95
C ALA A 146 -2.31 10.10 27.55
N LEU A 147 -2.47 10.34 26.24
CA LEU A 147 -2.75 11.68 25.72
C LEU A 147 -3.96 11.73 24.80
N GLY A 148 -4.60 10.59 24.54
CA GLY A 148 -5.72 10.51 23.61
C GLY A 148 -5.35 10.88 22.16
N LEU A 149 -4.05 10.82 21.83
CA LEU A 149 -3.54 11.17 20.51
C LEU A 149 -2.99 9.95 19.81
N ASP A 150 -3.25 9.87 18.51
CA ASP A 150 -2.63 8.85 17.66
C ASP A 150 -1.15 9.17 17.47
N GLN A 151 -0.32 8.13 17.47
CA GLN A 151 1.10 8.27 17.17
C GLN A 151 1.46 7.62 15.86
N TYR A 152 2.37 8.27 15.15
CA TYR A 152 2.95 7.76 13.91
C TYR A 152 4.44 7.59 14.11
N THR A 153 4.95 6.40 13.83
CA THR A 153 6.36 6.09 14.03
C THR A 153 6.91 5.29 12.86
N TRP A 154 8.23 5.39 12.67
CA TRP A 154 8.96 4.49 11.78
C TRP A 154 9.45 3.31 12.58
N ASN A 155 8.97 2.12 12.24
CA ASN A 155 9.41 0.89 12.88
C ASN A 155 10.22 0.08 11.88
N GLU A 156 11.30 -0.54 12.34
CA GLU A 156 12.10 -1.41 11.50
C GLU A 156 11.22 -2.56 11.00
N ALA A 157 11.11 -2.69 9.67
CA ALA A 157 10.30 -3.73 9.08
C ALA A 157 11.01 -5.06 9.21
N VAL A 158 10.25 -6.10 9.59
CA VAL A 158 10.75 -7.46 9.48
C VAL A 158 11.04 -7.70 8.01
N SER A 159 12.29 -8.08 7.72
CA SER A 159 12.72 -8.23 6.34
C SER A 159 12.02 -9.39 5.66
N TYR A 160 10.98 -9.09 4.92
CA TYR A 160 10.36 -10.07 4.02
C TYR A 160 11.37 -10.66 3.04
N THR A 161 12.38 -9.89 2.70
CA THR A 161 13.44 -10.34 1.82
C THR A 161 14.20 -11.51 2.41
N HIS A 162 14.42 -11.54 3.71
CA HIS A 162 15.04 -12.68 4.38
C HIS A 162 14.17 -13.92 4.34
N LEU A 163 12.88 -13.75 4.60
CA LEU A 163 11.95 -14.87 4.61
C LEU A 163 11.76 -15.48 3.22
N ARG A 164 12.09 -14.74 2.19
CA ARG A 164 11.89 -15.15 0.80
C ARG A 164 13.12 -15.59 0.08
N ALA A 165 14.26 -15.26 0.59
CA ALA A 165 15.52 -15.75 0.05
C ALA A 165 15.68 -17.25 0.25
N HIS A 166 14.75 -17.85 0.96
CA HIS A 166 14.79 -19.29 1.29
C HIS A 166 13.87 -20.11 0.43
#